data_6fde636222dec681b03704857b4b287b
#
_entry.id   6fde636222dec681b03704857b4b287b
#
_cell.length_a   1.000
_cell.length_b   1.000
_cell.length_c   1.000
_cell.angle_alpha   90.00
_cell.angle_beta   90.00
_cell.angle_gamma   90.00
#
_symmetry.space_group_name_H-M   'P 1'
#
loop_
_entity.id
_entity.type
_entity.pdbx_description
1 polymer ?
#
loop_
_entity_poly.entity_id
_entity_poly.type
_entity_poly.pdbx_seq_one_letter_code
_entity_poly.pdbx_strand_id
1 'polypeptide(L)'
;MQNTLAQLSNEGMAGSAAAVPAIPGTEDKSNSARTLMSQVAKHKNIGTDSAIFNAGINQFRDNMHTLLQRYGQASIPVLIATIASNEQDHPPFASHPIPVDLLRQLQQLPTLAKPNQVTTDLASLINAAGALAQPSAELHFKLGQYCVVRQLNACAQTQFALATEHDLLRFRAPAAINEVIRELAREFSHV
;
A
#
# COMPACT_ATOMS: atom_id res chain seq x y z
N MET A 1 -31.46 40.46 -36.29
CA MET A 1 -31.85 39.20 -35.64
C MET A 1 -30.75 38.85 -34.64
N GLN A 2 -30.74 39.55 -33.55
CA GLN A 2 -29.91 39.32 -32.37
C GLN A 2 -30.87 39.28 -31.21
N ASN A 3 -30.60 38.45 -30.21
CA ASN A 3 -31.35 38.21 -28.95
C ASN A 3 -32.30 37.02 -28.93
N THR A 4 -31.75 35.81 -28.74
CA THR A 4 -32.52 34.69 -28.20
C THR A 4 -31.66 33.66 -27.45
N LEU A 5 -30.47 34.02 -26.97
CA LEU A 5 -29.60 33.10 -26.21
C LEU A 5 -29.23 33.55 -24.77
N ALA A 6 -29.96 34.55 -24.24
CA ALA A 6 -29.66 35.12 -22.92
C ALA A 6 -30.74 34.93 -21.87
N GLN A 7 -31.66 33.99 -22.02
CA GLN A 7 -32.78 33.80 -21.05
C GLN A 7 -33.00 32.37 -20.55
N LEU A 8 -32.01 31.49 -20.60
CA LEU A 8 -32.14 30.12 -20.06
C LEU A 8 -31.21 29.78 -18.88
N SER A 9 -30.73 30.79 -18.18
CA SER A 9 -29.82 30.57 -17.03
C SER A 9 -30.34 31.14 -15.71
N ASN A 10 -31.65 31.07 -15.42
CA ASN A 10 -32.10 31.46 -14.08
C ASN A 10 -33.44 30.85 -13.68
N GLU A 11 -33.55 29.51 -13.68
CA GLU A 11 -34.60 28.87 -12.87
C GLU A 11 -33.95 27.88 -11.93
N GLY A 12 -33.89 28.29 -10.67
CA GLY A 12 -33.27 27.56 -9.59
C GLY A 12 -34.02 26.26 -9.27
N MET A 13 -33.30 25.19 -9.24
CA MET A 13 -33.72 23.99 -8.51
C MET A 13 -33.32 24.15 -7.04
N ALA A 14 -34.22 24.68 -6.26
CA ALA A 14 -34.21 24.56 -4.80
C ALA A 14 -34.51 23.10 -4.43
N GLY A 15 -33.50 22.26 -4.48
CA GLY A 15 -33.52 20.91 -3.90
C GLY A 15 -33.42 21.02 -2.39
N SER A 16 -34.52 20.75 -1.71
CA SER A 16 -34.57 20.58 -0.25
C SER A 16 -33.55 19.55 0.19
N ALA A 17 -32.43 20.01 0.74
CA ALA A 17 -31.51 19.16 1.48
C ALA A 17 -32.21 18.75 2.79
N ALA A 18 -32.67 17.49 2.84
CA ALA A 18 -33.11 16.89 4.09
C ALA A 18 -31.97 16.96 5.11
N ALA A 19 -32.17 17.67 6.18
CA ALA A 19 -31.26 17.79 7.30
C ALA A 19 -31.05 16.40 7.92
N VAL A 20 -29.81 15.90 7.87
CA VAL A 20 -29.38 14.74 8.65
C VAL A 20 -29.45 15.16 10.13
N PRO A 21 -30.15 14.41 11.01
CA PRO A 21 -30.24 14.74 12.41
C PRO A 21 -28.84 14.77 13.05
N ALA A 22 -28.50 15.88 13.71
CA ALA A 22 -27.29 16.02 14.49
C ALA A 22 -27.31 15.04 15.67
N ILE A 23 -26.28 14.22 15.80
CA ILE A 23 -26.05 13.39 16.98
C ILE A 23 -25.61 14.34 18.12
N PRO A 24 -26.33 14.39 19.25
CA PRO A 24 -25.94 15.27 20.36
C PRO A 24 -24.80 14.64 21.16
N GLY A 25 -23.77 15.43 21.41
CA GLY A 25 -22.82 15.24 22.51
C GLY A 25 -21.46 14.70 22.09
N THR A 26 -20.48 15.56 21.99
CA THR A 26 -19.44 15.78 23.01
C THR A 26 -18.49 16.86 22.50
N GLU A 27 -18.55 18.01 23.13
CA GLU A 27 -17.49 19.01 23.02
C GLU A 27 -16.26 18.50 23.77
N ASP A 28 -15.26 18.04 23.04
CA ASP A 28 -13.89 18.00 23.53
C ASP A 28 -12.97 18.67 22.52
N LYS A 29 -12.67 19.95 22.80
CA LYS A 29 -11.93 20.87 21.92
C LYS A 29 -10.42 20.62 21.86
N SER A 30 -9.91 19.47 22.26
CA SER A 30 -8.47 19.18 22.27
C SER A 30 -8.03 18.01 21.36
N ASN A 31 -8.93 17.45 20.54
CA ASN A 31 -8.58 16.32 19.67
C ASN A 31 -8.88 16.62 18.21
N SER A 32 -8.21 17.67 17.68
CA SER A 32 -8.32 18.00 16.27
C SER A 32 -7.97 16.82 15.39
N ALA A 33 -8.98 16.31 14.67
CA ALA A 33 -8.87 15.58 13.42
C ALA A 33 -8.06 14.29 13.43
N ARG A 34 -8.24 13.41 14.41
CA ARG A 34 -7.92 12.01 14.22
C ARG A 34 -9.09 11.36 13.48
N THR A 35 -8.90 11.08 12.18
CA THR A 35 -9.89 10.33 11.43
C THR A 35 -10.15 8.98 12.10
N LEU A 36 -11.35 8.43 11.99
CA LEU A 36 -11.68 7.09 12.50
C LEU A 36 -10.62 6.06 12.05
N MET A 37 -10.11 6.20 10.82
CA MET A 37 -9.03 5.36 10.29
C MET A 37 -7.72 5.51 11.06
N SER A 38 -7.34 6.71 11.49
CA SER A 38 -6.13 6.89 12.29
C SER A 38 -6.27 6.31 13.70
N GLN A 39 -7.48 6.26 14.25
CA GLN A 39 -7.75 5.59 15.53
C GLN A 39 -7.71 4.06 15.39
N VAL A 40 -8.30 3.53 14.33
CA VAL A 40 -8.26 2.08 14.02
C VAL A 40 -6.83 1.63 13.71
N ALA A 41 -6.04 2.45 13.01
CA ALA A 41 -4.65 2.17 12.66
C ALA A 41 -3.71 2.15 13.86
N LYS A 42 -4.02 2.86 14.93
CA LYS A 42 -3.13 3.09 16.07
C LYS A 42 -2.72 1.81 16.84
N HIS A 43 -3.42 0.70 16.66
CA HIS A 43 -3.22 -0.56 17.39
C HIS A 43 -3.09 -1.81 16.51
N LYS A 44 -2.84 -1.66 15.20
CA LYS A 44 -2.85 -2.80 14.27
C LYS A 44 -1.63 -2.87 13.37
N ASN A 45 -0.47 -2.87 13.99
CA ASN A 45 0.75 -3.26 13.30
C ASN A 45 0.73 -4.78 13.09
N ILE A 46 0.67 -5.22 11.84
CA ILE A 46 0.59 -6.64 11.48
C ILE A 46 1.85 -6.99 10.66
N GLY A 47 2.81 -7.66 11.30
CA GLY A 47 3.98 -8.21 10.62
C GLY A 47 3.61 -9.39 9.71
N THR A 48 4.43 -9.64 8.69
CA THR A 48 4.25 -10.76 7.75
C THR A 48 4.39 -12.13 8.41
N ASP A 49 5.07 -12.21 9.54
CA ASP A 49 5.27 -13.40 10.36
C ASP A 49 4.13 -13.68 11.36
N SER A 50 3.17 -12.75 11.47
CA SER A 50 2.12 -12.87 12.47
C SER A 50 1.03 -13.89 12.09
N ALA A 51 0.46 -14.55 13.08
CA ALA A 51 -0.66 -15.47 12.89
C ALA A 51 -1.89 -14.77 12.26
N ILE A 52 -2.11 -13.49 12.58
CA ILE A 52 -3.20 -12.68 12.04
C ILE A 52 -2.99 -12.45 10.54
N PHE A 53 -1.75 -12.17 10.10
CA PHE A 53 -1.42 -12.03 8.68
C PHE A 53 -1.75 -13.31 7.92
N ASN A 54 -1.23 -14.44 8.40
CA ASN A 54 -1.45 -15.75 7.77
C ASN A 54 -2.94 -16.14 7.74
N ALA A 55 -3.67 -15.88 8.82
CA ALA A 55 -5.11 -16.11 8.84
C ALA A 55 -5.87 -15.26 7.81
N GLY A 56 -5.46 -13.99 7.63
CA GLY A 56 -6.03 -13.10 6.62
C GLY A 56 -5.79 -13.58 5.19
N ILE A 57 -4.57 -14.05 4.87
CA ILE A 57 -4.24 -14.61 3.55
C ILE A 57 -5.04 -15.90 3.28
N ASN A 58 -5.13 -16.80 4.27
CA ASN A 58 -5.92 -18.02 4.14
C ASN A 58 -7.40 -17.71 3.94
N GLN A 59 -7.97 -16.79 4.72
CA GLN A 59 -9.37 -16.37 4.56
C GLN A 59 -9.63 -15.78 3.17
N PHE A 60 -8.71 -14.96 2.66
CA PHE A 60 -8.82 -14.43 1.29
C PHE A 60 -8.82 -15.57 0.26
N ARG A 61 -7.90 -16.53 0.38
CA ARG A 61 -7.82 -17.72 -0.48
C ARG A 61 -9.14 -18.50 -0.49
N ASP A 62 -9.65 -18.84 0.69
CA ASP A 62 -10.87 -19.65 0.84
C ASP A 62 -12.10 -18.94 0.26
N ASN A 63 -12.21 -17.63 0.49
CA ASN A 63 -13.31 -16.84 -0.04
C ASN A 63 -13.26 -16.76 -1.57
N MET A 64 -12.05 -16.48 -2.13
CA MET A 64 -11.86 -16.42 -3.59
C MET A 64 -12.07 -17.79 -4.24
N HIS A 65 -11.55 -18.87 -3.66
CA HIS A 65 -11.77 -20.23 -4.14
C HIS A 65 -13.26 -20.55 -4.19
N THR A 66 -13.99 -20.27 -3.10
CA THR A 66 -15.45 -20.50 -3.04
C THR A 66 -16.19 -19.69 -4.11
N LEU A 67 -15.79 -18.44 -4.30
CA LEU A 67 -16.39 -17.56 -5.32
C LEU A 67 -16.16 -18.13 -6.72
N LEU A 68 -14.91 -18.45 -7.07
CA LEU A 68 -14.55 -18.99 -8.38
C LEU A 68 -15.23 -20.34 -8.65
N GLN A 69 -15.30 -21.21 -7.64
CA GLN A 69 -16.03 -22.48 -7.76
C GLN A 69 -17.50 -22.27 -8.13
N ARG A 70 -18.18 -21.31 -7.51
CA ARG A 70 -19.59 -20.98 -7.83
C ARG A 70 -19.77 -20.45 -9.26
N TYR A 71 -18.86 -19.59 -9.73
CA TYR A 71 -18.87 -19.10 -11.10
C TYR A 71 -18.61 -20.23 -12.10
N GLY A 72 -17.70 -21.14 -11.80
CA GLY A 72 -17.43 -22.32 -12.63
C GLY A 72 -18.65 -23.25 -12.74
N GLN A 73 -19.32 -23.53 -11.60
CA GLN A 73 -20.57 -24.32 -11.60
C GLN A 73 -21.68 -23.69 -12.43
N ALA A 74 -21.74 -22.37 -12.46
CA ALA A 74 -22.67 -21.60 -13.27
C ALA A 74 -22.22 -21.41 -14.73
N SER A 75 -21.06 -21.95 -15.10
CA SER A 75 -20.42 -21.77 -16.43
C SER A 75 -20.22 -20.28 -16.81
N ILE A 76 -19.94 -19.44 -15.83
CA ILE A 76 -19.68 -18.01 -16.03
C ILE A 76 -18.16 -17.79 -16.11
N PRO A 77 -17.63 -17.25 -17.22
CA PRO A 77 -16.22 -16.92 -17.31
C PRO A 77 -15.88 -15.74 -16.37
N VAL A 78 -14.70 -15.80 -15.75
CA VAL A 78 -14.24 -14.78 -14.80
C VAL A 78 -12.92 -14.18 -15.28
N LEU A 79 -12.81 -12.87 -15.25
CA LEU A 79 -11.55 -12.15 -15.40
C LEU A 79 -11.10 -11.62 -14.05
N ILE A 80 -9.95 -12.06 -13.57
CA ILE A 80 -9.34 -11.51 -12.35
C ILE A 80 -7.99 -10.86 -12.68
N ALA A 81 -7.67 -9.82 -11.96
CA ALA A 81 -6.40 -9.12 -12.08
C ALA A 81 -5.65 -9.13 -10.73
N THR A 82 -4.32 -9.09 -10.79
CA THR A 82 -3.50 -8.81 -9.62
C THR A 82 -3.71 -7.36 -9.18
N ILE A 83 -3.57 -7.13 -7.88
CA ILE A 83 -3.71 -5.80 -7.29
C ILE A 83 -2.40 -5.05 -7.50
N ALA A 84 -2.48 -3.88 -8.12
CA ALA A 84 -1.37 -2.95 -8.26
C ALA A 84 -1.39 -1.93 -7.11
N SER A 85 -0.20 -1.53 -6.65
CA SER A 85 -0.04 -0.44 -5.68
C SER A 85 1.05 0.51 -6.13
N ASN A 86 0.94 1.80 -5.76
CA ASN A 86 2.02 2.75 -5.96
C ASN A 86 3.05 2.55 -4.84
N GLU A 87 4.14 1.89 -5.16
CA GLU A 87 5.20 1.55 -4.20
C GLU A 87 6.26 2.66 -4.10
N GLN A 88 6.48 3.39 -5.17
CA GLN A 88 7.54 4.38 -5.26
C GLN A 88 7.16 5.72 -4.61
N ASP A 89 5.94 6.23 -4.84
CA ASP A 89 5.55 7.57 -4.41
C ASP A 89 4.82 7.56 -3.06
N HIS A 90 4.39 6.39 -2.59
CA HIS A 90 3.75 6.23 -1.29
C HIS A 90 4.69 5.57 -0.27
N PRO A 91 5.18 6.33 0.72
CA PRO A 91 5.97 5.75 1.81
C PRO A 91 5.14 4.75 2.62
N PRO A 92 5.80 3.84 3.35
CA PRO A 92 5.13 2.95 4.30
C PRO A 92 4.31 3.73 5.33
N PHE A 93 3.14 3.22 5.67
CA PHE A 93 2.26 3.84 6.67
C PHE A 93 2.73 3.58 8.09
N ALA A 94 3.35 2.42 8.34
CA ALA A 94 3.95 2.06 9.60
C ALA A 94 5.16 1.15 9.41
N SER A 95 6.19 1.33 10.24
CA SER A 95 7.45 0.60 10.12
C SER A 95 8.04 0.33 11.50
N HIS A 96 8.82 -0.74 11.62
CA HIS A 96 9.81 -0.84 12.68
C HIS A 96 10.85 0.26 12.53
N PRO A 97 11.42 0.77 13.64
CA PRO A 97 12.41 1.83 13.60
C PRO A 97 13.67 1.36 12.85
N ILE A 98 14.33 2.29 12.16
CA ILE A 98 15.63 2.03 11.54
C ILE A 98 16.69 1.98 12.66
N PRO A 99 17.53 0.93 12.76
CA PRO A 99 18.67 0.92 13.66
C PRO A 99 19.59 2.13 13.42
N VAL A 100 20.07 2.73 14.48
CA VAL A 100 20.84 4.00 14.42
C VAL A 100 22.11 3.88 13.56
N ASP A 101 22.78 2.75 13.63
CA ASP A 101 23.98 2.45 12.83
C ASP A 101 23.64 2.34 11.32
N LEU A 102 22.55 1.71 10.95
CA LEU A 102 22.11 1.62 9.54
C LEU A 102 21.61 2.97 9.02
N LEU A 103 20.94 3.75 9.85
CA LEU A 103 20.56 5.11 9.49
C LEU A 103 21.81 5.99 9.21
N ARG A 104 22.84 5.85 10.02
CA ARG A 104 24.12 6.56 9.81
C ARG A 104 24.79 6.12 8.53
N GLN A 105 24.86 4.82 8.25
CA GLN A 105 25.40 4.28 7.00
C GLN A 105 24.63 4.80 5.78
N LEU A 106 23.30 4.82 5.84
CA LEU A 106 22.46 5.37 4.78
C LEU A 106 22.79 6.85 4.49
N GLN A 107 22.96 7.66 5.55
CA GLN A 107 23.32 9.08 5.43
C GLN A 107 24.73 9.30 4.86
N GLN A 108 25.61 8.34 5.04
CA GLN A 108 27.00 8.38 4.55
C GLN A 108 27.14 7.85 3.12
N LEU A 109 26.10 7.28 2.52
CA LEU A 109 26.15 6.82 1.14
C LEU A 109 26.53 7.98 0.19
N PRO A 110 27.49 7.76 -0.73
CA PRO A 110 28.01 8.81 -1.58
C PRO A 110 26.96 9.35 -2.54
N THR A 111 26.67 10.63 -2.44
CA THR A 111 25.72 11.34 -3.34
C THR A 111 26.26 11.48 -4.76
N LEU A 112 27.61 11.54 -4.91
CA LEU A 112 28.32 11.81 -6.18
C LEU A 112 28.91 10.55 -6.85
N ALA A 113 28.55 9.34 -6.42
CA ALA A 113 29.01 8.12 -7.07
C ALA A 113 28.45 8.01 -8.52
N LYS A 114 29.15 7.31 -9.40
CA LYS A 114 28.75 7.17 -10.81
C LYS A 114 27.35 6.56 -10.93
N PRO A 115 26.48 7.05 -11.84
CA PRO A 115 25.20 6.42 -12.13
C PRO A 115 25.35 4.95 -12.52
N ASN A 116 24.31 4.15 -12.29
CA ASN A 116 24.25 2.72 -12.65
C ASN A 116 25.31 1.81 -11.98
N GLN A 117 25.98 2.27 -10.92
CA GLN A 117 26.95 1.47 -10.19
C GLN A 117 26.50 1.22 -8.75
N VAL A 118 26.32 -0.05 -8.41
CA VAL A 118 26.15 -0.48 -7.01
C VAL A 118 27.50 -0.39 -6.32
N THR A 119 27.62 0.46 -5.29
CA THR A 119 28.82 0.55 -4.47
C THR A 119 28.85 -0.56 -3.42
N THR A 120 30.04 -0.92 -2.93
CA THR A 120 30.19 -1.90 -1.84
C THR A 120 29.40 -1.48 -0.60
N ASP A 121 29.38 -0.19 -0.28
CA ASP A 121 28.65 0.35 0.88
C ASP A 121 27.15 0.18 0.73
N LEU A 122 26.59 0.46 -0.46
CA LEU A 122 25.17 0.23 -0.75
C LEU A 122 24.83 -1.25 -0.65
N ALA A 123 25.64 -2.13 -1.25
CA ALA A 123 25.41 -3.58 -1.18
C ALA A 123 25.45 -4.08 0.27
N SER A 124 26.42 -3.62 1.05
CA SER A 124 26.54 -3.95 2.48
C SER A 124 25.32 -3.50 3.28
N LEU A 125 24.85 -2.28 3.04
CA LEU A 125 23.68 -1.72 3.72
C LEU A 125 22.38 -2.47 3.33
N ILE A 126 22.21 -2.83 2.05
CA ILE A 126 21.07 -3.64 1.59
C ILE A 126 21.07 -5.01 2.28
N ASN A 127 22.24 -5.67 2.35
CA ASN A 127 22.36 -6.95 3.03
C ASN A 127 22.05 -6.84 4.53
N ALA A 128 22.55 -5.79 5.19
CA ALA A 128 22.27 -5.52 6.59
C ALA A 128 20.78 -5.24 6.85
N ALA A 129 20.13 -4.50 5.96
CA ALA A 129 18.69 -4.26 6.03
C ALA A 129 17.86 -5.55 5.91
N GLY A 130 18.26 -6.44 5.00
CA GLY A 130 17.60 -7.75 4.80
C GLY A 130 17.85 -8.76 5.94
N ALA A 131 18.91 -8.56 6.74
CA ALA A 131 19.25 -9.42 7.88
C ALA A 131 18.60 -9.00 9.21
N LEU A 132 17.81 -7.91 9.22
CA LEU A 132 17.14 -7.45 10.42
C LEU A 132 16.09 -8.45 10.89
N ALA A 133 16.10 -8.81 12.17
CA ALA A 133 15.07 -9.66 12.78
C ALA A 133 13.68 -9.01 12.73
N GLN A 134 13.62 -7.69 12.76
CA GLN A 134 12.43 -6.89 12.53
C GLN A 134 12.68 -5.96 11.33
N PRO A 135 12.24 -6.34 10.12
CA PRO A 135 12.49 -5.56 8.92
C PRO A 135 11.89 -4.15 9.01
N SER A 136 12.65 -3.16 8.59
CA SER A 136 12.20 -1.77 8.57
C SER A 136 11.71 -1.37 7.18
N ALA A 137 10.41 -1.25 7.02
CA ALA A 137 9.81 -0.77 5.77
C ALA A 137 10.33 0.61 5.36
N GLU A 138 10.54 1.49 6.35
CA GLU A 138 11.09 2.84 6.10
C GLU A 138 12.53 2.78 5.57
N LEU A 139 13.37 1.87 6.09
CA LEU A 139 14.73 1.70 5.59
C LEU A 139 14.73 1.25 4.13
N HIS A 140 13.93 0.24 3.80
CA HIS A 140 13.78 -0.23 2.42
C HIS A 140 13.26 0.88 1.50
N PHE A 141 12.29 1.68 1.94
CA PHE A 141 11.79 2.81 1.15
C PHE A 141 12.89 3.84 0.86
N LYS A 142 13.67 4.22 1.87
CA LYS A 142 14.81 5.15 1.70
C LYS A 142 15.91 4.58 0.79
N LEU A 143 16.19 3.29 0.88
CA LEU A 143 17.09 2.60 -0.05
C LEU A 143 16.56 2.62 -1.49
N GLY A 144 15.26 2.38 -1.68
CA GLY A 144 14.59 2.50 -2.97
C GLY A 144 14.75 3.90 -3.57
N GLN A 145 14.50 4.94 -2.78
CA GLN A 145 14.69 6.33 -3.20
C GLN A 145 16.16 6.62 -3.59
N TYR A 146 17.12 6.13 -2.80
CA TYR A 146 18.54 6.25 -3.14
C TYR A 146 18.84 5.55 -4.46
N CYS A 147 18.33 4.33 -4.70
CA CYS A 147 18.52 3.60 -5.95
C CYS A 147 17.91 4.33 -7.16
N VAL A 148 16.76 5.01 -7.02
CA VAL A 148 16.18 5.86 -8.07
C VAL A 148 17.14 6.98 -8.46
N VAL A 149 17.63 7.74 -7.47
CA VAL A 149 18.59 8.84 -7.72
C VAL A 149 19.85 8.34 -8.40
N ARG A 150 20.24 7.09 -8.16
CA ARG A 150 21.41 6.43 -8.76
C ARG A 150 21.11 5.74 -10.09
N GLN A 151 19.86 5.78 -10.60
CA GLN A 151 19.40 5.10 -11.80
C GLN A 151 19.57 3.56 -11.74
N LEU A 152 19.53 3.00 -10.53
CA LEU A 152 19.63 1.57 -10.26
C LEU A 152 18.21 0.96 -10.23
N ASN A 153 17.57 0.84 -11.39
CA ASN A 153 16.15 0.50 -11.48
C ASN A 153 15.78 -0.84 -10.81
N ALA A 154 16.57 -1.88 -11.00
CA ALA A 154 16.31 -3.18 -10.37
C ALA A 154 16.42 -3.10 -8.84
N CYS A 155 17.42 -2.36 -8.33
CA CYS A 155 17.54 -2.08 -6.90
C CYS A 155 16.31 -1.33 -6.38
N ALA A 156 15.90 -0.25 -7.07
CA ALA A 156 14.76 0.55 -6.66
C ALA A 156 13.48 -0.29 -6.57
N GLN A 157 13.16 -1.07 -7.59
CA GLN A 157 12.00 -1.96 -7.61
C GLN A 157 12.02 -2.96 -6.44
N THR A 158 13.15 -3.62 -6.22
CA THR A 158 13.29 -4.58 -5.11
C THR A 158 13.09 -3.91 -3.76
N GLN A 159 13.70 -2.75 -3.54
CA GLN A 159 13.63 -2.07 -2.25
C GLN A 159 12.23 -1.48 -1.98
N PHE A 160 11.53 -0.96 -2.98
CA PHE A 160 10.15 -0.51 -2.82
C PHE A 160 9.17 -1.66 -2.59
N ALA A 161 9.35 -2.79 -3.27
CA ALA A 161 8.56 -4.00 -3.01
C ALA A 161 8.73 -4.50 -1.57
N LEU A 162 9.98 -4.54 -1.05
CA LEU A 162 10.26 -4.87 0.34
C LEU A 162 9.67 -3.84 1.32
N ALA A 163 9.69 -2.55 0.98
CA ALA A 163 9.05 -1.52 1.79
C ALA A 163 7.54 -1.74 1.90
N THR A 164 6.88 -2.14 0.83
CA THR A 164 5.45 -2.48 0.83
C THR A 164 5.18 -3.76 1.60
N GLU A 165 6.01 -4.79 1.42
CA GLU A 165 5.86 -6.07 2.11
C GLU A 165 6.03 -5.94 3.62
N HIS A 166 6.95 -5.09 4.09
CA HIS A 166 7.22 -4.86 5.51
C HIS A 166 6.43 -3.70 6.12
N ASP A 167 5.51 -3.06 5.36
CA ASP A 167 4.60 -2.06 5.92
C ASP A 167 3.68 -2.72 6.94
N LEU A 168 3.77 -2.30 8.19
CA LEU A 168 3.02 -2.89 9.28
C LEU A 168 1.53 -2.53 9.25
N LEU A 169 1.18 -1.44 8.56
CA LEU A 169 -0.21 -1.04 8.38
C LEU A 169 -0.70 -1.49 7.00
N ARG A 170 -1.45 -2.58 6.96
CA ARG A 170 -1.85 -3.31 5.76
C ARG A 170 -2.94 -2.61 4.92
N PHE A 171 -2.72 -1.35 4.53
CA PHE A 171 -3.59 -0.67 3.56
C PHE A 171 -3.28 -1.08 2.11
N ARG A 172 -2.06 -1.48 1.84
CA ARG A 172 -1.66 -2.03 0.54
C ARG A 172 -1.70 -3.56 0.60
N ALA A 173 -2.14 -4.16 -0.51
CA ALA A 173 -2.15 -5.61 -0.61
C ALA A 173 -0.70 -6.14 -0.59
N PRO A 174 -0.36 -7.09 0.30
CA PRO A 174 0.94 -7.75 0.30
C PRO A 174 1.09 -8.67 -0.92
N ALA A 175 2.33 -9.01 -1.28
CA ALA A 175 2.65 -9.88 -2.41
C ALA A 175 1.89 -11.21 -2.35
N ALA A 176 1.70 -11.77 -1.17
CA ALA A 176 0.97 -13.02 -0.94
C ALA A 176 -0.47 -13.02 -1.49
N ILE A 177 -1.16 -11.88 -1.49
CA ILE A 177 -2.49 -11.76 -2.11
C ILE A 177 -2.41 -11.99 -3.62
N ASN A 178 -1.43 -11.38 -4.28
CA ASN A 178 -1.24 -11.55 -5.72
C ASN A 178 -0.77 -12.98 -6.09
N GLU A 179 -0.06 -13.65 -5.20
CA GLU A 179 0.30 -15.06 -5.38
C GLU A 179 -0.94 -15.94 -5.31
N VAL A 180 -1.82 -15.74 -4.33
CA VAL A 180 -3.10 -16.45 -4.23
C VAL A 180 -3.94 -16.24 -5.49
N ILE A 181 -4.03 -15.02 -6.02
CA ILE A 181 -4.77 -14.72 -7.25
C ILE A 181 -4.20 -15.52 -8.42
N ARG A 182 -2.86 -15.55 -8.59
CA ARG A 182 -2.22 -16.30 -9.67
C ARG A 182 -2.37 -17.81 -9.53
N GLU A 183 -2.34 -18.34 -8.32
CA GLU A 183 -2.55 -19.76 -8.04
C GLU A 183 -3.98 -20.18 -8.41
N LEU A 184 -4.97 -19.44 -7.93
CA LEU A 184 -6.38 -19.71 -8.22
C LEU A 184 -6.70 -19.55 -9.72
N ALA A 185 -6.09 -18.57 -10.41
CA ALA A 185 -6.26 -18.43 -11.86
C ALA A 185 -5.69 -19.61 -12.65
N ARG A 186 -4.72 -20.36 -12.12
CA ARG A 186 -4.21 -21.59 -12.76
C ARG A 186 -5.05 -22.81 -12.41
N GLU A 187 -5.69 -22.81 -11.24
CA GLU A 187 -6.51 -23.90 -10.74
C GLU A 187 -7.86 -23.97 -11.49
N PHE A 188 -8.46 -22.85 -11.80
CA PHE A 188 -9.77 -22.76 -12.42
C PHE A 188 -9.68 -22.44 -13.92
N SER A 189 -10.15 -23.36 -14.76
CA SER A 189 -10.06 -23.24 -16.23
C SER A 189 -10.96 -22.18 -16.86
N HIS A 190 -11.91 -21.61 -16.09
CA HIS A 190 -12.82 -20.55 -16.53
C HIS A 190 -12.37 -19.14 -16.10
N VAL A 191 -11.18 -19.02 -15.50
CA VAL A 191 -10.55 -17.75 -15.09
C VAL A 191 -9.52 -17.29 -16.11
#